data_3fc61503ab8d06a2543e0597b7f9b378
#
_entry.id   3fc61503ab8d06a2543e0597b7f9b378
#
_cell.length_a   1.000
_cell.length_b   1.000
_cell.length_c   1.000
_cell.angle_alpha   90.00
_cell.angle_beta   90.00
_cell.angle_gamma   90.00
#
_symmetry.space_group_name_H-M   'P 1'
#
loop_
_entity.id
_entity.type
_entity.pdbx_description
1 polymer ?
#
loop_
_entity_poly.entity_id
_entity_poly.type
_entity_poly.pdbx_seq_one_letter_code
_entity_poly.pdbx_strand_id
1 'polypeptide(L)'
;MTINQTRIAIVMLELDIYGTLVAASGVLLLGQQLLRRVRWLATFTIPEPVAGGLLVAVLFLLARTGLDFQVRFDTSLSVPMMLTFFACIGLNADLASLRRGGKPLMVFLGVVLGFLVLQNITGLLLATAFGQSPFYGLLAGSVALSGGHGTGIAWGAVFAEQHGVEAATEVALACATFGLILGGVLGGPVARFLIRRVTLPAAEGSNADIENTFENPHSVRLITAPALIETLALISICLLAGQAIAQALQGSLFELPAFVSVLFVGVLLRNGLSAIGWYDVFERAVSVVGNVSL
;
A
#
# COMPACT_ATOMS: atom_id res chain seq x y z
N MET A 1 -19.10 53.82 10.92
CA MET A 1 -17.81 53.19 11.31
C MET A 1 -17.66 51.94 10.47
N THR A 2 -17.06 52.09 9.29
CA THR A 2 -16.99 51.04 8.24
C THR A 2 -15.75 50.20 8.51
N ILE A 3 -15.95 48.96 8.95
CA ILE A 3 -14.86 47.99 9.16
C ILE A 3 -14.38 47.56 7.77
N ASN A 4 -13.22 48.06 7.40
CA ASN A 4 -12.50 47.73 6.17
C ASN A 4 -12.05 46.27 6.30
N GLN A 5 -12.82 45.33 5.74
CA GLN A 5 -12.36 43.96 5.57
C GLN A 5 -11.32 43.96 4.45
N THR A 6 -10.06 44.11 4.82
CA THR A 6 -8.93 43.81 3.94
C THR A 6 -9.01 42.29 3.61
N ARG A 7 -9.60 41.98 2.45
CA ARG A 7 -9.49 40.62 1.89
C ARG A 7 -8.01 40.40 1.61
N ILE A 8 -7.36 39.67 2.50
CA ILE A 8 -6.03 39.11 2.21
C ILE A 8 -6.23 38.20 1.02
N ALA A 9 -5.59 38.50 -0.10
CA ALA A 9 -5.67 37.68 -1.30
C ALA A 9 -5.01 36.32 -0.98
N ILE A 10 -5.82 35.28 -0.90
CA ILE A 10 -5.32 33.91 -0.75
C ILE A 10 -4.51 33.60 -2.02
N VAL A 11 -3.21 33.37 -1.88
CA VAL A 11 -2.37 32.94 -3.00
C VAL A 11 -2.61 31.46 -3.19
N MET A 12 -3.38 31.12 -4.23
CA MET A 12 -3.67 29.73 -4.59
C MET A 12 -2.76 29.31 -5.73
N LEU A 13 -1.91 28.32 -5.50
CA LEU A 13 -1.09 27.68 -6.52
C LEU A 13 -1.78 26.37 -6.95
N GLU A 14 -2.25 26.31 -8.19
CA GLU A 14 -2.78 25.10 -8.78
C GLU A 14 -1.67 24.40 -9.59
N LEU A 15 -1.36 23.18 -9.22
CA LEU A 15 -0.41 22.34 -9.93
C LEU A 15 -1.18 21.38 -10.85
N ASP A 16 -0.81 21.38 -12.11
CA ASP A 16 -1.26 20.40 -13.09
C ASP A 16 -0.66 19.01 -12.80
N ILE A 17 -0.98 18.03 -13.65
CA ILE A 17 -0.46 16.66 -13.55
C ILE A 17 1.08 16.64 -13.46
N TYR A 18 1.76 17.41 -14.32
CA TYR A 18 3.22 17.42 -14.36
C TYR A 18 3.82 18.09 -13.14
N GLY A 19 3.25 19.22 -12.71
CA GLY A 19 3.64 19.91 -11.48
C GLY A 19 3.44 19.03 -10.25
N THR A 20 2.33 18.28 -10.20
CA THR A 20 2.05 17.32 -9.13
C THR A 20 3.05 16.17 -9.11
N LEU A 21 3.42 15.60 -10.27
CA LEU A 21 4.46 14.56 -10.36
C LEU A 21 5.83 15.05 -9.90
N VAL A 22 6.22 16.26 -10.29
CA VAL A 22 7.47 16.89 -9.83
C VAL A 22 7.44 17.08 -8.32
N ALA A 23 6.32 17.60 -7.78
CA ALA A 23 6.15 17.80 -6.34
C ALA A 23 6.20 16.46 -5.59
N ALA A 24 5.48 15.42 -6.03
CA ALA A 24 5.49 14.10 -5.45
C ALA A 24 6.90 13.48 -5.47
N SER A 25 7.59 13.55 -6.61
CA SER A 25 8.98 13.07 -6.72
C SER A 25 9.92 13.82 -5.77
N GLY A 26 9.75 15.14 -5.65
CA GLY A 26 10.49 15.97 -4.70
C GLY A 26 10.24 15.55 -3.24
N VAL A 27 8.99 15.29 -2.87
CA VAL A 27 8.60 14.81 -1.54
C VAL A 27 9.24 13.45 -1.24
N LEU A 28 9.23 12.51 -2.19
CA LEU A 28 9.87 11.20 -2.05
C LEU A 28 11.39 11.32 -1.85
N LEU A 29 12.06 12.15 -2.65
CA LEU A 29 13.50 12.40 -2.52
C LEU A 29 13.85 13.07 -1.19
N LEU A 30 13.03 13.99 -0.71
CA LEU A 30 13.17 14.60 0.61
C LEU A 30 13.01 13.55 1.73
N GLY A 31 12.02 12.67 1.61
CA GLY A 31 11.80 11.55 2.55
C GLY A 31 13.01 10.61 2.59
N GLN A 32 13.53 10.22 1.43
CA GLN A 32 14.73 9.39 1.32
C GLN A 32 15.95 10.07 1.95
N GLN A 33 16.15 11.35 1.68
CA GLN A 33 17.25 12.13 2.26
C GLN A 33 17.12 12.25 3.79
N LEU A 34 15.87 12.43 4.27
CA LEU A 34 15.58 12.52 5.70
C LEU A 34 15.90 11.21 6.42
N LEU A 35 15.47 10.07 5.85
CA LEU A 35 15.77 8.74 6.39
C LEU A 35 17.26 8.42 6.41
N ARG A 36 18.02 8.86 5.41
CA ARG A 36 19.49 8.70 5.37
C ARG A 36 20.20 9.52 6.44
N ARG A 37 19.68 10.70 6.77
CA ARG A 37 20.29 11.61 7.76
C ARG A 37 19.85 11.33 9.19
N VAL A 38 18.61 10.95 9.38
CA VAL A 38 18.00 10.76 10.70
C VAL A 38 17.84 9.26 10.97
N ARG A 39 18.89 8.65 11.54
CA ARG A 39 18.94 7.21 11.85
C ARG A 39 17.76 6.72 12.68
N TRP A 40 17.21 7.58 13.53
CA TRP A 40 16.02 7.28 14.33
C TRP A 40 14.80 6.94 13.45
N LEU A 41 14.53 7.68 12.40
CA LEU A 41 13.42 7.39 11.46
C LEU A 41 13.60 6.05 10.74
N ALA A 42 14.85 5.73 10.35
CA ALA A 42 15.16 4.44 9.72
C ALA A 42 14.98 3.26 10.70
N THR A 43 15.29 3.45 11.99
CA THR A 43 15.12 2.43 13.03
C THR A 43 13.66 2.05 13.25
N PHE A 44 12.75 2.98 13.05
CA PHE A 44 11.30 2.74 13.15
C PHE A 44 10.64 2.31 11.83
N THR A 45 11.43 1.97 10.81
CA THR A 45 10.93 1.50 9.50
C THR A 45 9.88 2.41 8.86
N ILE A 46 10.00 3.74 9.09
CA ILE A 46 9.07 4.73 8.52
C ILE A 46 9.28 4.76 6.99
N PRO A 47 8.23 4.63 6.17
CA PRO A 47 8.36 4.70 4.73
C PRO A 47 8.80 6.09 4.25
N GLU A 48 9.59 6.13 3.17
CA GLU A 48 10.05 7.37 2.53
C GLU A 48 8.90 8.35 2.21
N PRO A 49 7.76 7.90 1.62
CA PRO A 49 6.62 8.77 1.35
C PRO A 49 6.03 9.42 2.60
N VAL A 50 5.98 8.66 3.71
CA VAL A 50 5.44 9.16 4.99
C VAL A 50 6.35 10.20 5.60
N ALA A 51 7.66 9.95 5.63
CA ALA A 51 8.63 10.89 6.18
C ALA A 51 8.67 12.20 5.39
N GLY A 52 8.71 12.12 4.06
CA GLY A 52 8.69 13.30 3.18
C GLY A 52 7.35 14.02 3.22
N GLY A 53 6.24 13.27 3.11
CA GLY A 53 4.88 13.81 3.13
C GLY A 53 4.55 14.55 4.41
N LEU A 54 4.90 13.99 5.58
CA LEU A 54 4.68 14.65 6.87
C LEU A 54 5.46 15.96 6.99
N LEU A 55 6.74 15.97 6.57
CA LEU A 55 7.54 17.19 6.56
C LEU A 55 6.90 18.28 5.71
N VAL A 56 6.50 17.94 4.48
CA VAL A 56 5.90 18.90 3.55
C VAL A 56 4.52 19.33 4.02
N ALA A 57 3.71 18.44 4.60
CA ALA A 57 2.42 18.76 5.20
C ALA A 57 2.56 19.78 6.35
N VAL A 58 3.55 19.62 7.22
CA VAL A 58 3.85 20.60 8.29
C VAL A 58 4.28 21.94 7.69
N LEU A 59 5.13 21.94 6.66
CA LEU A 59 5.54 23.17 5.97
C LEU A 59 4.34 23.89 5.32
N PHE A 60 3.44 23.16 4.67
CA PHE A 60 2.23 23.72 4.10
C PHE A 60 1.26 24.23 5.16
N LEU A 61 1.13 23.54 6.28
CA LEU A 61 0.34 24.01 7.40
C LEU A 61 0.86 25.37 7.94
N LEU A 62 2.18 25.47 8.12
CA LEU A 62 2.82 26.73 8.54
C LEU A 62 2.68 27.85 7.49
N ALA A 63 2.83 27.53 6.21
CA ALA A 63 2.62 28.48 5.13
C ALA A 63 1.17 28.96 5.05
N ARG A 64 0.21 28.07 5.25
CA ARG A 64 -1.22 28.40 5.28
C ARG A 64 -1.57 29.30 6.45
N THR A 65 -1.05 29.01 7.65
CA THR A 65 -1.36 29.79 8.86
C THR A 65 -0.64 31.14 8.90
N GLY A 66 0.56 31.27 8.27
CA GLY A 66 1.36 32.49 8.30
C GLY A 66 1.23 33.35 7.06
N LEU A 67 0.98 32.79 5.89
CA LEU A 67 1.03 33.49 4.59
C LEU A 67 -0.26 33.37 3.77
N ASP A 68 -1.32 32.72 4.29
CA ASP A 68 -2.55 32.39 3.55
C ASP A 68 -2.29 31.72 2.18
N PHE A 69 -1.22 30.90 2.11
CA PHE A 69 -0.79 30.20 0.92
C PHE A 69 -1.46 28.81 0.85
N GLN A 70 -2.12 28.52 -0.26
CA GLN A 70 -2.76 27.22 -0.53
C GLN A 70 -2.21 26.61 -1.81
N VAL A 71 -1.95 25.29 -1.78
CA VAL A 71 -1.55 24.51 -2.96
C VAL A 71 -2.64 23.48 -3.25
N ARG A 72 -3.03 23.41 -4.51
CA ARG A 72 -3.96 22.41 -5.02
C ARG A 72 -3.23 21.51 -6.00
N PHE A 73 -3.28 20.21 -5.74
CA PHE A 73 -2.64 19.18 -6.56
C PHE A 73 -3.68 18.53 -7.48
N ASP A 74 -3.27 18.23 -8.72
CA ASP A 74 -4.07 17.39 -9.60
C ASP A 74 -3.88 15.91 -9.20
N THR A 75 -4.96 15.30 -8.73
CA THR A 75 -4.97 13.91 -8.25
C THR A 75 -5.48 12.91 -9.29
N SER A 76 -5.62 13.30 -10.56
CA SER A 76 -6.18 12.46 -11.63
C SER A 76 -5.42 11.16 -11.87
N LEU A 77 -4.10 11.15 -11.57
CA LEU A 77 -3.27 9.92 -11.65
C LEU A 77 -3.40 9.00 -10.44
N SER A 78 -4.01 9.45 -9.35
CA SER A 78 -4.09 8.67 -8.11
C SER A 78 -4.80 7.33 -8.30
N VAL A 79 -5.96 7.33 -8.95
CA VAL A 79 -6.75 6.11 -9.22
C VAL A 79 -6.02 5.17 -10.19
N PRO A 80 -5.52 5.60 -11.36
CA PRO A 80 -4.74 4.74 -12.23
C PRO A 80 -3.51 4.12 -11.55
N MET A 81 -2.77 4.87 -10.75
CA MET A 81 -1.60 4.36 -10.03
C MET A 81 -2.01 3.34 -8.96
N MET A 82 -3.05 3.63 -8.19
CA MET A 82 -3.60 2.68 -7.22
C MET A 82 -4.02 1.36 -7.89
N LEU A 83 -4.74 1.43 -9.01
CA LEU A 83 -5.14 0.23 -9.74
C LEU A 83 -3.92 -0.54 -10.28
N THR A 84 -2.90 0.16 -10.77
CA THR A 84 -1.62 -0.44 -11.20
C THR A 84 -0.93 -1.18 -10.06
N PHE A 85 -0.90 -0.60 -8.87
CA PHE A 85 -0.39 -1.25 -7.66
C PHE A 85 -1.12 -2.57 -7.36
N PHE A 86 -2.46 -2.58 -7.39
CA PHE A 86 -3.24 -3.80 -7.16
C PHE A 86 -3.08 -4.84 -8.29
N ALA A 87 -2.92 -4.40 -9.54
CA ALA A 87 -2.55 -5.30 -10.64
C ALA A 87 -1.22 -6.00 -10.38
N CYS A 88 -0.21 -5.25 -9.90
CA CYS A 88 1.10 -5.80 -9.56
C CYS A 88 1.03 -6.79 -8.39
N ILE A 89 0.22 -6.52 -7.36
CA ILE A 89 -0.03 -7.49 -6.27
C ILE A 89 -0.61 -8.78 -6.84
N GLY A 90 -1.62 -8.69 -7.71
CA GLY A 90 -2.23 -9.86 -8.34
C GLY A 90 -1.25 -10.65 -9.20
N LEU A 91 -0.43 -9.98 -10.02
CA LEU A 91 0.59 -10.61 -10.87
C LEU A 91 1.74 -11.24 -10.08
N ASN A 92 1.99 -10.83 -8.85
CA ASN A 92 2.97 -11.46 -7.97
C ASN A 92 2.40 -12.63 -7.14
N ALA A 93 1.09 -12.87 -7.21
CA ALA A 93 0.43 -13.92 -6.44
C ALA A 93 0.55 -15.30 -7.12
N ASP A 94 1.59 -16.05 -6.78
CA ASP A 94 1.83 -17.40 -7.29
C ASP A 94 1.20 -18.48 -6.39
N LEU A 95 0.17 -19.15 -6.89
CA LEU A 95 -0.52 -20.25 -6.20
C LEU A 95 0.34 -21.51 -6.06
N ALA A 96 1.31 -21.72 -6.95
CA ALA A 96 2.22 -22.85 -6.85
C ALA A 96 3.15 -22.69 -5.63
N SER A 97 3.63 -21.49 -5.36
CA SER A 97 4.39 -21.17 -4.14
C SER A 97 3.54 -21.34 -2.88
N LEU A 98 2.26 -20.97 -2.93
CA LEU A 98 1.33 -21.18 -1.83
C LEU A 98 1.15 -22.68 -1.51
N ARG A 99 1.03 -23.53 -2.54
CA ARG A 99 0.94 -24.98 -2.37
C ARG A 99 2.22 -25.59 -1.77
N ARG A 100 3.39 -25.08 -2.16
CA ARG A 100 4.69 -25.51 -1.60
C ARG A 100 4.84 -25.23 -0.12
N GLY A 101 4.19 -24.17 0.40
CA GLY A 101 4.19 -23.84 1.82
C GLY A 101 3.50 -24.85 2.73
N GLY A 102 2.67 -25.74 2.18
CA GLY A 102 2.09 -26.89 2.86
C GLY A 102 1.27 -26.55 4.11
N LYS A 103 1.23 -27.52 5.05
CA LYS A 103 0.45 -27.42 6.29
C LYS A 103 0.82 -26.23 7.18
N PRO A 104 2.11 -25.88 7.40
CA PRO A 104 2.48 -24.71 8.21
C PRO A 104 1.90 -23.39 7.68
N LEU A 105 1.92 -23.22 6.36
CA LEU A 105 1.37 -22.02 5.73
C LEU A 105 -0.16 -21.93 5.89
N MET A 106 -0.86 -23.05 5.75
CA MET A 106 -2.32 -23.11 5.95
C MET A 106 -2.72 -22.79 7.39
N VAL A 107 -1.98 -23.28 8.38
CA VAL A 107 -2.19 -22.96 9.79
C VAL A 107 -1.93 -21.46 10.04
N PHE A 108 -0.83 -20.93 9.51
CA PHE A 108 -0.51 -19.51 9.62
C PHE A 108 -1.59 -18.63 8.98
N LEU A 109 -2.07 -18.99 7.79
CA LEU A 109 -3.17 -18.30 7.12
C LEU A 109 -4.44 -18.28 7.98
N GLY A 110 -4.79 -19.42 8.58
CA GLY A 110 -5.94 -19.50 9.50
C GLY A 110 -5.80 -18.57 10.71
N VAL A 111 -4.59 -18.50 11.30
CA VAL A 111 -4.31 -17.58 12.42
C VAL A 111 -4.43 -16.11 11.97
N VAL A 112 -3.88 -15.76 10.81
CA VAL A 112 -3.98 -14.41 10.25
C VAL A 112 -5.42 -14.03 9.98
N LEU A 113 -6.22 -14.90 9.35
CA LEU A 113 -7.64 -14.64 9.09
C LEU A 113 -8.41 -14.45 10.40
N GLY A 114 -8.18 -15.29 11.41
CA GLY A 114 -8.78 -15.13 12.74
C GLY A 114 -8.38 -13.79 13.38
N PHE A 115 -7.13 -13.37 13.24
CA PHE A 115 -6.65 -12.09 13.72
C PHE A 115 -7.31 -10.90 13.00
N LEU A 116 -7.49 -10.97 11.68
CA LEU A 116 -8.19 -9.92 10.91
C LEU A 116 -9.65 -9.76 11.38
N VAL A 117 -10.35 -10.86 11.62
CA VAL A 117 -11.72 -10.84 12.15
C VAL A 117 -11.75 -10.17 13.53
N LEU A 118 -10.87 -10.59 14.44
CA LEU A 118 -10.76 -10.00 15.78
C LEU A 118 -10.44 -8.50 15.73
N GLN A 119 -9.53 -8.11 14.85
CA GLN A 119 -9.14 -6.72 14.64
C GLN A 119 -10.33 -5.86 14.18
N ASN A 120 -11.12 -6.37 13.22
CA ASN A 120 -12.32 -5.67 12.75
C ASN A 120 -13.42 -5.60 13.82
N ILE A 121 -13.66 -6.68 14.57
CA ILE A 121 -14.61 -6.67 15.68
C ILE A 121 -14.20 -5.61 16.72
N THR A 122 -12.92 -5.57 17.08
CA THR A 122 -12.40 -4.58 18.03
C THR A 122 -12.58 -3.14 17.50
N GLY A 123 -12.25 -2.90 16.23
CA GLY A 123 -12.43 -1.60 15.58
C GLY A 123 -13.91 -1.15 15.58
N LEU A 124 -14.80 -2.05 15.17
CA LEU A 124 -16.26 -1.79 15.15
C LEU A 124 -16.80 -1.46 16.56
N LEU A 125 -16.42 -2.25 17.57
CA LEU A 125 -16.85 -2.04 18.94
C LEU A 125 -16.34 -0.70 19.48
N LEU A 126 -15.09 -0.34 19.23
CA LEU A 126 -14.54 0.94 19.66
C LEU A 126 -15.20 2.12 18.94
N ALA A 127 -15.35 2.06 17.62
CA ALA A 127 -16.01 3.12 16.88
C ALA A 127 -17.44 3.37 17.38
N THR A 128 -18.22 2.30 17.55
CA THR A 128 -19.58 2.40 18.07
C THR A 128 -19.63 2.90 19.52
N ALA A 129 -18.70 2.47 20.38
CA ALA A 129 -18.61 2.94 21.76
C ALA A 129 -18.31 4.44 21.88
N PHE A 130 -17.55 4.99 20.90
CA PHE A 130 -17.29 6.42 20.79
C PHE A 130 -18.35 7.19 19.98
N GLY A 131 -19.47 6.56 19.62
CA GLY A 131 -20.54 7.19 18.84
C GLY A 131 -20.14 7.53 17.40
N GLN A 132 -19.10 6.91 16.88
CA GLN A 132 -18.61 7.10 15.51
C GLN A 132 -19.22 6.07 14.56
N SER A 133 -19.20 6.38 13.25
CA SER A 133 -19.63 5.42 12.24
C SER A 133 -18.81 4.13 12.30
N PRO A 134 -19.46 2.94 12.20
CA PRO A 134 -18.76 1.65 12.17
C PRO A 134 -17.68 1.54 11.07
N PHE A 135 -17.83 2.29 9.98
CA PHE A 135 -16.85 2.33 8.89
C PHE A 135 -15.48 2.85 9.33
N TYR A 136 -15.44 3.81 10.28
CA TYR A 136 -14.15 4.22 10.87
C TYR A 136 -13.49 3.09 11.64
N GLY A 137 -14.26 2.21 12.27
CA GLY A 137 -13.75 1.02 12.93
C GLY A 137 -13.11 0.02 11.97
N LEU A 138 -13.67 -0.15 10.77
CA LEU A 138 -13.07 -0.99 9.72
C LEU A 138 -11.81 -0.34 9.15
N LEU A 139 -11.84 0.98 8.89
CA LEU A 139 -10.68 1.74 8.40
C LEU A 139 -9.52 1.69 9.39
N ALA A 140 -9.79 1.94 10.68
CA ALA A 140 -8.80 1.83 11.74
C ALA A 140 -8.48 0.37 12.15
N GLY A 141 -9.21 -0.60 11.61
CA GLY A 141 -9.04 -2.02 11.80
C GLY A 141 -8.11 -2.64 10.75
N SER A 142 -8.54 -3.76 10.16
CA SER A 142 -7.73 -4.54 9.23
C SER A 142 -7.41 -3.80 7.94
N VAL A 143 -8.29 -2.89 7.50
CA VAL A 143 -8.11 -2.14 6.24
C VAL A 143 -6.81 -1.35 6.25
N ALA A 144 -6.53 -0.58 7.30
CA ALA A 144 -5.32 0.22 7.40
C ALA A 144 -4.16 -0.53 8.09
N LEU A 145 -4.42 -1.24 9.21
CA LEU A 145 -3.36 -1.82 10.01
C LEU A 145 -2.75 -3.09 9.39
N SER A 146 -3.55 -3.89 8.70
CA SER A 146 -3.07 -5.11 8.01
C SER A 146 -2.92 -4.91 6.51
N GLY A 147 -3.84 -4.14 5.88
CA GLY A 147 -3.81 -3.85 4.46
C GLY A 147 -2.85 -2.71 4.07
N GLY A 148 -2.54 -1.82 5.01
CA GLY A 148 -1.61 -0.70 4.79
C GLY A 148 -2.21 0.47 4.02
N HIS A 149 -1.31 1.37 3.54
CA HIS A 149 -1.70 2.62 2.88
C HIS A 149 -2.52 2.41 1.60
N GLY A 150 -2.09 1.47 0.73
CA GLY A 150 -2.77 1.21 -0.54
C GLY A 150 -4.22 0.73 -0.33
N THR A 151 -4.41 -0.23 0.56
CA THR A 151 -5.75 -0.74 0.90
C THR A 151 -6.58 0.32 1.62
N GLY A 152 -5.94 1.13 2.48
CA GLY A 152 -6.57 2.26 3.16
C GLY A 152 -7.11 3.31 2.21
N ILE A 153 -6.34 3.70 1.19
CA ILE A 153 -6.77 4.63 0.14
C ILE A 153 -7.96 4.04 -0.63
N ALA A 154 -7.83 2.78 -1.05
CA ALA A 154 -8.84 2.13 -1.88
C ALA A 154 -10.20 2.02 -1.17
N TRP A 155 -10.23 1.50 0.05
CA TRP A 155 -11.47 1.39 0.83
C TRP A 155 -11.94 2.72 1.39
N GLY A 156 -11.03 3.64 1.71
CA GLY A 156 -11.37 5.01 2.10
C GLY A 156 -12.19 5.71 1.02
N ALA A 157 -11.76 5.63 -0.24
CA ALA A 157 -12.49 6.17 -1.38
C ALA A 157 -13.89 5.51 -1.52
N VAL A 158 -14.00 4.18 -1.43
CA VAL A 158 -15.27 3.46 -1.49
C VAL A 158 -16.22 3.91 -0.37
N PHE A 159 -15.73 4.03 0.87
CA PHE A 159 -16.57 4.43 2.00
C PHE A 159 -17.00 5.90 1.93
N ALA A 160 -16.14 6.78 1.39
CA ALA A 160 -16.51 8.16 1.14
C ALA A 160 -17.59 8.28 0.07
N GLU A 161 -17.43 7.61 -1.08
CA GLU A 161 -18.33 7.71 -2.23
C GLU A 161 -19.65 6.98 -2.01
N GLN A 162 -19.62 5.76 -1.47
CA GLN A 162 -20.83 4.91 -1.36
C GLN A 162 -21.57 5.09 -0.04
N HIS A 163 -20.86 5.43 1.04
CA HIS A 163 -21.44 5.50 2.37
C HIS A 163 -21.36 6.90 3.02
N GLY A 164 -20.84 7.90 2.29
CA GLY A 164 -20.76 9.28 2.76
C GLY A 164 -19.89 9.46 4.01
N VAL A 165 -18.87 8.62 4.20
CA VAL A 165 -17.96 8.71 5.36
C VAL A 165 -16.97 9.84 5.12
N GLU A 166 -17.08 10.92 5.89
CA GLU A 166 -16.22 12.09 5.75
C GLU A 166 -14.76 11.75 6.07
N ALA A 167 -13.82 12.31 5.31
CA ALA A 167 -12.37 12.14 5.51
C ALA A 167 -11.92 10.67 5.66
N ALA A 168 -12.64 9.71 5.03
CA ALA A 168 -12.38 8.28 5.17
C ALA A 168 -10.96 7.91 4.74
N THR A 169 -10.47 8.47 3.64
CA THR A 169 -9.13 8.22 3.10
C THR A 169 -8.05 8.77 4.03
N GLU A 170 -8.25 9.99 4.55
CA GLU A 170 -7.31 10.63 5.48
C GLU A 170 -7.21 9.85 6.80
N VAL A 171 -8.35 9.40 7.33
CA VAL A 171 -8.38 8.55 8.53
C VAL A 171 -7.67 7.23 8.28
N ALA A 172 -7.92 6.57 7.15
CA ALA A 172 -7.24 5.33 6.79
C ALA A 172 -5.72 5.51 6.69
N LEU A 173 -5.26 6.58 6.03
CA LEU A 173 -3.84 6.90 5.91
C LEU A 173 -3.18 7.18 7.27
N ALA A 174 -3.86 7.96 8.12
CA ALA A 174 -3.37 8.24 9.47
C ALA A 174 -3.26 6.96 10.29
N CYS A 175 -4.26 6.08 10.25
CA CYS A 175 -4.24 4.79 10.94
C CYS A 175 -3.16 3.84 10.40
N ALA A 176 -2.97 3.78 9.08
CA ALA A 176 -1.93 2.96 8.46
C ALA A 176 -0.52 3.44 8.88
N THR A 177 -0.29 4.75 8.87
CA THR A 177 0.98 5.36 9.30
C THR A 177 1.26 5.07 10.78
N PHE A 178 0.26 5.29 11.64
CA PHE A 178 0.38 5.02 13.08
C PHE A 178 0.62 3.54 13.35
N GLY A 179 -0.13 2.67 12.68
CA GLY A 179 0.02 1.22 12.79
C GLY A 179 1.40 0.73 12.37
N LEU A 180 1.97 1.31 11.29
CA LEU A 180 3.32 0.98 10.81
C LEU A 180 4.39 1.40 11.83
N ILE A 181 4.28 2.60 12.39
CA ILE A 181 5.20 3.10 13.42
C ILE A 181 5.13 2.20 14.66
N LEU A 182 3.92 1.93 15.18
CA LEU A 182 3.76 1.06 16.34
C LEU A 182 4.22 -0.37 16.07
N GLY A 183 3.93 -0.90 14.88
CA GLY A 183 4.37 -2.21 14.45
C GLY A 183 5.89 -2.33 14.43
N GLY A 184 6.59 -1.31 13.93
CA GLY A 184 8.06 -1.23 13.97
C GLY A 184 8.62 -1.16 15.40
N VAL A 185 8.01 -0.33 16.25
CA VAL A 185 8.44 -0.17 17.66
C VAL A 185 8.23 -1.43 18.49
N LEU A 186 7.06 -2.08 18.33
CA LEU A 186 6.69 -3.25 19.14
C LEU A 186 7.21 -4.56 18.56
N GLY A 187 7.27 -4.67 17.23
CA GLY A 187 7.62 -5.91 16.54
C GLY A 187 9.03 -6.39 16.86
N GLY A 188 10.01 -5.50 16.90
CA GLY A 188 11.39 -5.84 17.22
C GLY A 188 11.58 -6.44 18.62
N PRO A 189 11.11 -5.81 19.68
CA PRO A 189 11.15 -6.38 21.04
C PRO A 189 10.39 -7.70 21.18
N VAL A 190 9.20 -7.78 20.59
CA VAL A 190 8.38 -9.01 20.64
C VAL A 190 9.08 -10.15 19.91
N ALA A 191 9.61 -9.91 18.71
CA ALA A 191 10.36 -10.92 17.96
C ALA A 191 11.58 -11.42 18.75
N ARG A 192 12.38 -10.54 19.36
CA ARG A 192 13.52 -10.92 20.21
C ARG A 192 13.08 -11.76 21.41
N PHE A 193 11.97 -11.41 22.05
CA PHE A 193 11.44 -12.16 23.18
C PHE A 193 10.99 -13.57 22.76
N LEU A 194 10.34 -13.71 21.62
CA LEU A 194 9.87 -14.99 21.09
C LEU A 194 11.04 -15.88 20.64
N ILE A 195 12.02 -15.32 19.91
CA ILE A 195 13.21 -16.06 19.43
C ILE A 195 14.01 -16.63 20.60
N ARG A 196 14.15 -15.90 21.71
CA ARG A 196 14.84 -16.39 22.91
C ARG A 196 14.16 -17.62 23.57
N ARG A 197 12.87 -17.84 23.29
CA ARG A 197 12.09 -18.96 23.83
C ARG A 197 12.02 -20.17 22.89
N VAL A 198 12.39 -19.97 21.63
CA VAL A 198 12.44 -21.07 20.66
C VAL A 198 13.86 -21.62 20.70
N THR A 199 14.00 -22.85 21.22
CA THR A 199 15.22 -23.63 21.04
C THR A 199 15.24 -24.02 19.57
N LEU A 200 16.05 -23.35 18.76
CA LEU A 200 16.30 -23.79 17.39
C LEU A 200 16.91 -25.19 17.49
N PRO A 201 16.38 -26.21 16.79
CA PRO A 201 17.09 -27.45 16.60
C PRO A 201 18.50 -27.09 16.13
N ALA A 202 19.54 -27.62 16.79
CA ALA A 202 20.89 -27.47 16.29
C ALA A 202 20.88 -27.85 14.82
N ALA A 203 21.34 -26.95 13.96
CA ALA A 203 21.45 -27.22 12.54
C ALA A 203 22.49 -28.37 12.39
N GLU A 204 22.01 -29.60 12.47
CA GLU A 204 22.80 -30.77 12.07
C GLU A 204 22.99 -30.68 10.57
N GLY A 205 24.17 -30.21 10.20
CA GLY A 205 24.80 -30.53 8.93
C GLY A 205 24.05 -30.07 7.67
N SER A 206 24.11 -28.84 7.33
CA SER A 206 24.08 -28.47 5.92
C SER A 206 24.82 -27.15 5.69
N ASN A 207 26.12 -27.20 5.62
CA ASN A 207 26.94 -26.15 5.02
C ASN A 207 26.73 -26.04 3.49
N ALA A 208 25.92 -26.94 2.90
CA ALA A 208 25.67 -26.98 1.48
C ALA A 208 24.52 -26.05 1.02
N ASP A 209 23.56 -25.71 1.90
CA ASP A 209 22.41 -24.89 1.50
C ASP A 209 22.58 -23.41 1.78
N ILE A 210 23.59 -23.01 2.56
CA ILE A 210 23.88 -21.59 2.83
C ILE A 210 24.51 -20.92 1.61
N GLU A 211 25.28 -21.65 0.79
CA GLU A 211 25.86 -21.10 -0.45
C GLU A 211 24.81 -20.79 -1.52
N ASN A 212 23.63 -21.42 -1.47
CA ASN A 212 22.54 -21.19 -2.43
C ASN A 212 21.52 -20.15 -1.96
N THR A 213 21.65 -19.63 -0.74
CA THR A 213 20.69 -18.65 -0.16
C THR A 213 21.06 -17.20 -0.49
N PHE A 214 22.30 -16.97 -0.92
CA PHE A 214 22.71 -15.66 -1.44
C PHE A 214 22.46 -15.65 -2.95
N GLU A 215 21.63 -14.71 -3.42
CA GLU A 215 21.44 -14.45 -4.83
C GLU A 215 22.81 -14.32 -5.52
N ASN A 216 23.10 -15.24 -6.42
CA ASN A 216 24.31 -15.16 -7.22
C ASN A 216 24.22 -13.91 -8.11
N PRO A 217 25.08 -12.89 -7.99
CA PRO A 217 24.98 -11.67 -8.78
C PRO A 217 25.00 -11.93 -10.30
N HIS A 218 25.56 -13.06 -10.74
CA HIS A 218 25.62 -13.49 -12.12
C HIS A 218 24.35 -14.19 -12.65
N SER A 219 23.42 -14.58 -11.77
CA SER A 219 22.14 -15.20 -12.14
C SER A 219 20.95 -14.24 -12.06
N VAL A 220 21.16 -12.99 -11.64
CA VAL A 220 20.11 -11.98 -11.55
C VAL A 220 19.67 -11.55 -12.94
N ARG A 221 18.48 -11.94 -13.38
CA ARG A 221 17.86 -11.43 -14.59
C ARG A 221 17.70 -9.92 -14.47
N LEU A 222 18.44 -9.16 -15.29
CA LEU A 222 18.35 -7.70 -15.31
C LEU A 222 16.99 -7.25 -15.86
N ILE A 223 16.46 -6.15 -15.32
CA ILE A 223 15.28 -5.50 -15.90
C ILE A 223 15.71 -4.85 -17.21
N THR A 224 15.24 -5.41 -18.31
CA THR A 224 15.48 -4.89 -19.66
C THR A 224 14.27 -4.14 -20.18
N ALA A 225 14.44 -3.30 -21.20
CA ALA A 225 13.33 -2.60 -21.82
C ALA A 225 12.22 -3.55 -22.33
N PRO A 226 12.52 -4.68 -23.00
CA PRO A 226 11.50 -5.67 -23.35
C PRO A 226 10.75 -6.21 -22.15
N ALA A 227 11.46 -6.60 -21.07
CA ALA A 227 10.81 -7.12 -19.86
C ALA A 227 9.89 -6.08 -19.20
N LEU A 228 10.25 -4.80 -19.25
CA LEU A 228 9.39 -3.73 -18.75
C LEU A 228 8.15 -3.54 -19.64
N ILE A 229 8.31 -3.60 -20.97
CA ILE A 229 7.18 -3.52 -21.92
C ILE A 229 6.20 -4.68 -21.71
N GLU A 230 6.71 -5.91 -21.56
CA GLU A 230 5.90 -7.09 -21.25
C GLU A 230 5.13 -6.92 -19.94
N THR A 231 5.80 -6.43 -18.89
CA THR A 231 5.17 -6.15 -17.59
C THR A 231 4.06 -5.10 -17.72
N LEU A 232 4.32 -4.00 -18.42
CA LEU A 232 3.33 -2.96 -18.66
C LEU A 232 2.14 -3.47 -19.48
N ALA A 233 2.37 -4.35 -20.46
CA ALA A 233 1.30 -4.99 -21.22
C ALA A 233 0.40 -5.86 -20.31
N LEU A 234 1.01 -6.68 -19.44
CA LEU A 234 0.26 -7.50 -18.48
C LEU A 234 -0.56 -6.64 -17.52
N ILE A 235 0.04 -5.58 -16.98
CA ILE A 235 -0.66 -4.63 -16.11
C ILE A 235 -1.83 -3.98 -16.86
N SER A 236 -1.62 -3.54 -18.10
CA SER A 236 -2.68 -2.92 -18.92
C SER A 236 -3.85 -3.88 -19.17
N ILE A 237 -3.57 -5.17 -19.40
CA ILE A 237 -4.60 -6.21 -19.50
C ILE A 237 -5.37 -6.34 -18.18
N CYS A 238 -4.67 -6.36 -17.04
CA CYS A 238 -5.31 -6.41 -15.73
C CYS A 238 -6.23 -5.20 -15.50
N LEU A 239 -5.77 -3.99 -15.84
CA LEU A 239 -6.55 -2.77 -15.70
C LEU A 239 -7.79 -2.80 -16.57
N LEU A 240 -7.65 -3.12 -17.85
CA LEU A 240 -8.76 -3.15 -18.80
C LEU A 240 -9.81 -4.21 -18.42
N ALA A 241 -9.37 -5.45 -18.21
CA ALA A 241 -10.26 -6.54 -17.87
C ALA A 241 -10.88 -6.37 -16.47
N GLY A 242 -10.10 -5.91 -15.49
CA GLY A 242 -10.60 -5.67 -14.14
C GLY A 242 -11.64 -4.57 -14.07
N GLN A 243 -11.45 -3.47 -14.79
CA GLN A 243 -12.46 -2.41 -14.91
C GLN A 243 -13.72 -2.89 -15.63
N ALA A 244 -13.58 -3.65 -16.72
CA ALA A 244 -14.73 -4.23 -17.44
C ALA A 244 -15.55 -5.16 -16.53
N ILE A 245 -14.88 -6.00 -15.72
CA ILE A 245 -15.54 -6.87 -14.73
C ILE A 245 -16.24 -6.04 -13.67
N ALA A 246 -15.58 -5.04 -13.09
CA ALA A 246 -16.18 -4.17 -12.09
C ALA A 246 -17.45 -3.47 -12.62
N GLN A 247 -17.41 -2.95 -13.86
CA GLN A 247 -18.56 -2.35 -14.51
C GLN A 247 -19.69 -3.36 -14.75
N ALA A 248 -19.36 -4.58 -15.21
CA ALA A 248 -20.35 -5.63 -15.44
C ALA A 248 -21.03 -6.11 -14.15
N LEU A 249 -20.36 -6.01 -13.02
CA LEU A 249 -20.88 -6.40 -11.70
C LEU A 249 -21.60 -5.25 -10.95
N GLN A 250 -21.58 -4.04 -11.48
CA GLN A 250 -22.30 -2.91 -10.88
C GLN A 250 -23.80 -3.20 -10.73
N GLY A 251 -24.33 -2.94 -9.54
CA GLY A 251 -25.75 -3.20 -9.21
C GLY A 251 -26.11 -4.68 -9.04
N SER A 252 -25.13 -5.59 -9.06
CA SER A 252 -25.33 -7.02 -8.73
C SER A 252 -25.10 -7.28 -7.24
N LEU A 253 -25.54 -8.46 -6.78
CA LEU A 253 -25.26 -8.92 -5.39
C LEU A 253 -23.75 -9.11 -5.11
N PHE A 254 -22.93 -9.18 -6.14
CA PHE A 254 -21.48 -9.37 -6.07
C PHE A 254 -20.73 -8.14 -6.59
N GLU A 255 -21.24 -6.95 -6.32
CA GLU A 255 -20.54 -5.71 -6.67
C GLU A 255 -19.16 -5.65 -6.00
N LEU A 256 -18.11 -5.58 -6.83
CA LEU A 256 -16.72 -5.53 -6.38
C LEU A 256 -16.13 -4.17 -6.76
N PRO A 257 -15.40 -3.51 -5.83
CA PRO A 257 -14.61 -2.34 -6.18
C PRO A 257 -13.61 -2.65 -7.30
N ALA A 258 -13.34 -1.67 -8.17
CA ALA A 258 -12.50 -1.86 -9.35
C ALA A 258 -11.11 -2.43 -9.00
N PHE A 259 -10.49 -1.97 -7.89
CA PHE A 259 -9.18 -2.46 -7.48
C PHE A 259 -9.17 -3.95 -7.11
N VAL A 260 -10.26 -4.46 -6.53
CA VAL A 260 -10.41 -5.90 -6.21
C VAL A 260 -10.51 -6.71 -7.49
N SER A 261 -11.31 -6.26 -8.44
CA SER A 261 -11.46 -6.91 -9.75
C SER A 261 -10.14 -6.95 -10.53
N VAL A 262 -9.39 -5.84 -10.53
CA VAL A 262 -8.06 -5.74 -11.14
C VAL A 262 -7.06 -6.70 -10.50
N LEU A 263 -7.05 -6.78 -9.17
CA LEU A 263 -6.21 -7.73 -8.43
C LEU A 263 -6.53 -9.18 -8.81
N PHE A 264 -7.82 -9.56 -8.84
CA PHE A 264 -8.23 -10.90 -9.21
C PHE A 264 -7.86 -11.27 -10.64
N VAL A 265 -7.99 -10.34 -11.59
CA VAL A 265 -7.51 -10.56 -12.97
C VAL A 265 -6.00 -10.81 -12.98
N GLY A 266 -5.23 -10.05 -12.20
CA GLY A 266 -3.78 -10.26 -12.05
C GLY A 266 -3.45 -11.66 -11.54
N VAL A 267 -4.14 -12.14 -10.48
CA VAL A 267 -4.00 -13.50 -9.95
C VAL A 267 -4.32 -14.56 -11.00
N LEU A 268 -5.44 -14.39 -11.72
CA LEU A 268 -5.87 -15.33 -12.78
C LEU A 268 -4.86 -15.34 -13.94
N LEU A 269 -4.40 -14.18 -14.38
CA LEU A 269 -3.44 -14.06 -15.46
C LEU A 269 -2.09 -14.69 -15.10
N ARG A 270 -1.54 -14.40 -13.90
CA ARG A 270 -0.31 -15.01 -13.39
C ARG A 270 -0.36 -16.53 -13.42
N ASN A 271 -1.40 -17.07 -12.79
CA ASN A 271 -1.51 -18.52 -12.60
C ASN A 271 -1.96 -19.23 -13.88
N GLY A 272 -2.78 -18.59 -14.72
CA GLY A 272 -3.18 -19.12 -16.02
C GLY A 272 -2.00 -19.22 -16.98
N LEU A 273 -1.18 -18.17 -17.11
CA LEU A 273 0.01 -18.18 -17.96
C LEU A 273 1.01 -19.23 -17.50
N SER A 274 1.24 -19.34 -16.20
CA SER A 274 2.13 -20.36 -15.61
C SER A 274 1.60 -21.79 -15.84
N ALA A 275 0.29 -22.03 -15.71
CA ALA A 275 -0.31 -23.35 -15.91
C ALA A 275 -0.23 -23.82 -17.36
N ILE A 276 -0.31 -22.91 -18.33
CA ILE A 276 -0.18 -23.20 -19.76
C ILE A 276 1.31 -23.38 -20.16
N GLY A 277 2.25 -22.90 -19.30
CA GLY A 277 3.69 -22.94 -19.59
C GLY A 277 4.11 -21.97 -20.69
N TRP A 278 3.28 -21.00 -21.01
CA TRP A 278 3.49 -20.09 -22.13
C TRP A 278 4.37 -18.88 -21.77
N TYR A 279 4.26 -18.41 -20.54
CA TYR A 279 4.99 -17.23 -20.09
C TYR A 279 5.19 -17.26 -18.56
N ASP A 280 6.41 -16.94 -18.13
CA ASP A 280 6.74 -16.77 -16.72
C ASP A 280 6.84 -15.28 -16.40
N VAL A 281 5.96 -14.79 -15.55
CA VAL A 281 5.87 -13.38 -15.18
C VAL A 281 7.14 -12.97 -14.45
N PHE A 282 7.77 -11.91 -14.90
CA PHE A 282 8.99 -11.39 -14.29
C PHE A 282 8.70 -10.59 -13.03
N GLU A 283 8.58 -11.27 -11.89
CA GLU A 283 8.19 -10.72 -10.60
C GLU A 283 8.96 -9.46 -10.18
N ARG A 284 10.26 -9.40 -10.50
CA ARG A 284 11.10 -8.25 -10.15
C ARG A 284 10.66 -6.97 -10.89
N ALA A 285 10.34 -7.06 -12.17
CA ALA A 285 9.85 -5.92 -12.94
C ALA A 285 8.46 -5.50 -12.46
N VAL A 286 7.57 -6.46 -12.20
CA VAL A 286 6.24 -6.21 -11.61
C VAL A 286 6.35 -5.50 -10.27
N SER A 287 7.24 -5.96 -9.39
CA SER A 287 7.46 -5.35 -8.07
C SER A 287 7.99 -3.92 -8.15
N VAL A 288 8.89 -3.63 -9.10
CA VAL A 288 9.40 -2.28 -9.31
C VAL A 288 8.28 -1.33 -9.75
N VAL A 289 7.46 -1.74 -10.73
CA VAL A 289 6.31 -0.93 -11.17
C VAL A 289 5.31 -0.75 -10.04
N GLY A 290 5.01 -1.81 -9.28
CA GLY A 290 4.12 -1.75 -8.13
C GLY A 290 4.60 -0.75 -7.06
N ASN A 291 5.87 -0.78 -6.71
CA ASN A 291 6.45 0.14 -5.72
C ASN A 291 6.44 1.60 -6.18
N VAL A 292 6.59 1.86 -7.48
CA VAL A 292 6.50 3.21 -8.04
C VAL A 292 5.06 3.71 -8.07
N SER A 293 4.09 2.79 -8.16
CA SER A 293 2.66 3.11 -8.26
C SER A 293 1.98 3.34 -6.90
N LEU A 294 2.62 2.95 -5.81
CA LEU A 294 2.16 3.18 -4.43
C LEU A 294 2.54 4.57 -3.94
#